data_13b8deda3170e8917a16f6e5326beb76
#
_entry.id   13b8deda3170e8917a16f6e5326beb76
#
_cell.length_a   1.000
_cell.length_b   1.000
_cell.length_c   1.000
_cell.angle_alpha   90.00
_cell.angle_beta   90.00
_cell.angle_gamma   90.00
#
_symmetry.space_group_name_H-M   'P 1'
#
loop_
_entity.id
_entity.type
_entity.pdbx_description
1 polymer ?
#
loop_
_entity_poly.entity_id
_entity_poly.type
_entity_poly.pdbx_seq_one_letter_code
_entity_poly.pdbx_strand_id
1 'polypeptide(L)'
;MYKRQVFAATFRELGNRTEDDLWPLDEKLPRLHKTYHAGEDFLDVVDGLRAIDEAVRFLDLDCGDRMGHAIALGIDAKEWYKGKQYQVSLTVHDYLDNLAWMYHALRHYKVEKYTVLKEYLQEQFDYFFREVYLIHLDQEQLNQIMKKAEEHYSKKMAARGYRSHPCKFDIEVYYKAWCLRGDEPELYKNGFYAPEEIPIDNRDYYYTNWRFPQNFEQRYIPECAILYYSYHYNAEIKAAGHRRITVPIRRDYADACAEIQKCMRTWIAARGIAIETNPSSNVLISTFREYDKHPLYRFYNKHLASGKELEECAQLNVSINTDDNGVFFTSLENEYALMARATEQVSDENGTPKYKKADIYDWLDEIRKMGNEQGF
;
A
#
# COMPACT_ATOMS: atom_id res chain seq x y z
N MET A 1 -8.15 3.74 -5.31
CA MET A 1 -6.91 3.61 -6.10
C MET A 1 -6.52 4.91 -6.81
N TYR A 2 -7.38 5.48 -7.65
CA TYR A 2 -7.10 6.68 -8.46
C TYR A 2 -6.58 7.89 -7.67
N LYS A 3 -7.12 8.15 -6.47
CA LYS A 3 -6.74 9.32 -5.65
C LYS A 3 -5.26 9.35 -5.27
N ARG A 4 -4.67 8.22 -4.86
CA ARG A 4 -3.25 8.15 -4.48
C ARG A 4 -2.31 8.47 -5.63
N GLN A 5 -2.67 8.08 -6.84
CA GLN A 5 -1.90 8.37 -8.04
C GLN A 5 -1.99 9.84 -8.43
N VAL A 6 -3.20 10.42 -8.41
CA VAL A 6 -3.43 11.83 -8.77
C VAL A 6 -2.72 12.78 -7.81
N PHE A 7 -2.74 12.48 -6.51
CA PHE A 7 -2.14 13.35 -5.48
C PHE A 7 -0.68 13.05 -5.17
N ALA A 8 -0.11 12.00 -5.76
CA ALA A 8 1.25 11.56 -5.46
C ALA A 8 2.28 12.68 -5.61
N ALA A 9 2.25 13.41 -6.72
CA ALA A 9 3.16 14.53 -6.98
C ALA A 9 3.04 15.63 -5.91
N THR A 10 1.81 16.07 -5.63
CA THR A 10 1.54 17.12 -4.63
C THR A 10 2.03 16.74 -3.23
N PHE A 11 1.73 15.50 -2.79
CA PHE A 11 2.17 15.03 -1.47
C PHE A 11 3.70 14.95 -1.36
N ARG A 12 4.36 14.52 -2.43
CA ARG A 12 5.82 14.45 -2.47
C ARG A 12 6.45 15.84 -2.40
N GLU A 13 5.91 16.79 -3.16
CA GLU A 13 6.43 18.14 -3.11
C GLU A 13 6.27 18.78 -1.74
N LEU A 14 5.08 18.71 -1.16
CA LEU A 14 4.84 19.28 0.16
C LEU A 14 5.77 18.70 1.23
N GLY A 15 6.11 17.40 1.13
CA GLY A 15 7.00 16.73 2.07
C GLY A 15 8.51 16.92 1.79
N ASN A 16 8.88 17.25 0.55
CA ASN A 16 10.29 17.28 0.12
C ASN A 16 10.81 18.68 -0.25
N ARG A 17 10.06 19.72 0.08
CA ARG A 17 10.56 21.10 -0.12
C ARG A 17 11.82 21.30 0.70
N THR A 18 12.94 21.52 0.00
CA THR A 18 14.21 21.93 0.57
C THR A 18 14.35 23.43 0.53
N GLU A 19 15.25 23.95 1.32
CA GLU A 19 15.58 25.38 1.43
C GLU A 19 15.85 26.05 0.07
N ASP A 20 16.37 25.29 -0.91
CA ASP A 20 16.69 25.78 -2.26
C ASP A 20 15.46 25.99 -3.15
N ASP A 21 14.31 25.46 -2.79
CA ASP A 21 13.11 25.42 -3.64
C ASP A 21 12.05 26.45 -3.22
N LEU A 22 12.23 27.05 -2.08
CA LEU A 22 11.36 28.09 -1.56
C LEU A 22 12.06 29.44 -1.60
N TRP A 23 11.31 30.46 -1.90
CA TRP A 23 11.69 31.83 -1.53
C TRP A 23 12.33 31.78 -0.15
N PRO A 24 13.29 32.70 0.17
CA PRO A 24 14.00 32.65 1.43
C PRO A 24 13.05 32.86 2.61
N LEU A 25 12.24 31.85 2.86
CA LEU A 25 11.49 31.68 4.06
C LEU A 25 12.43 31.00 5.05
N ASP A 26 12.57 31.67 6.18
CA ASP A 26 13.36 31.35 7.34
C ASP A 26 13.77 29.84 7.45
N GLU A 27 15.05 29.54 7.58
CA GLU A 27 15.68 28.21 7.76
C GLU A 27 15.09 27.37 8.95
N LYS A 28 14.07 27.88 9.62
CA LYS A 28 13.44 27.31 10.80
C LYS A 28 12.04 26.76 10.60
N LEU A 29 11.51 26.75 9.36
CA LEU A 29 10.17 26.18 9.14
C LEU A 29 10.21 24.66 9.31
N PRO A 30 9.37 24.08 10.18
CA PRO A 30 9.28 22.64 10.33
C PRO A 30 8.80 21.99 9.04
N ARG A 31 9.34 20.80 8.73
CA ARG A 31 8.83 19.97 7.64
C ARG A 31 7.33 19.70 7.83
N LEU A 32 6.55 19.87 6.77
CA LEU A 32 5.14 19.46 6.78
C LEU A 32 5.03 17.96 6.78
N HIS A 33 4.38 17.42 7.80
CA HIS A 33 4.06 16.00 7.87
C HIS A 33 2.77 15.71 7.10
N LYS A 34 2.71 14.49 6.56
CA LYS A 34 1.58 14.03 5.74
C LYS A 34 0.68 13.11 6.54
N THR A 35 -0.61 13.19 6.31
CA THR A 35 -1.57 12.20 6.80
C THR A 35 -2.42 11.70 5.64
N TYR A 36 -2.65 10.39 5.57
CA TYR A 36 -3.43 9.77 4.51
C TYR A 36 -4.13 8.50 4.96
N HIS A 37 -5.41 8.34 4.62
CA HIS A 37 -6.19 7.13 4.94
C HIS A 37 -5.94 6.03 3.90
N ALA A 38 -5.54 4.85 4.36
CA ALA A 38 -5.31 3.69 3.51
C ALA A 38 -5.58 2.38 4.24
N GLY A 39 -6.00 1.35 3.49
CA GLY A 39 -6.22 0.00 4.05
C GLY A 39 -7.46 -0.13 4.93
N GLU A 40 -8.44 0.74 4.76
CA GLU A 40 -9.72 0.75 5.47
C GLU A 40 -10.80 0.03 4.66
N ASP A 41 -11.06 0.53 3.45
CA ASP A 41 -12.01 -0.03 2.50
C ASP A 41 -11.29 -0.92 1.49
N PHE A 42 -11.58 -2.22 1.51
CA PHE A 42 -10.97 -3.16 0.59
C PHE A 42 -11.93 -4.31 0.24
N LEU A 43 -11.83 -4.78 -0.98
CA LEU A 43 -12.59 -5.93 -1.49
C LEU A 43 -11.85 -7.26 -1.28
N ASP A 44 -10.57 -7.18 -1.02
CA ASP A 44 -9.63 -8.25 -0.71
C ASP A 44 -8.62 -7.71 0.32
N VAL A 45 -8.20 -8.52 1.30
CA VAL A 45 -7.21 -8.07 2.29
C VAL A 45 -5.90 -7.65 1.60
N VAL A 46 -5.51 -8.37 0.54
CA VAL A 46 -4.34 -8.02 -0.28
C VAL A 46 -4.51 -6.65 -0.95
N ASP A 47 -5.72 -6.31 -1.42
CA ASP A 47 -6.01 -4.98 -1.95
C ASP A 47 -5.80 -3.88 -0.89
N GLY A 48 -6.24 -4.13 0.34
CA GLY A 48 -5.98 -3.23 1.46
C GLY A 48 -4.51 -3.07 1.81
N LEU A 49 -3.74 -4.16 1.81
CA LEU A 49 -2.29 -4.13 2.05
C LEU A 49 -1.54 -3.41 0.93
N ARG A 50 -1.93 -3.66 -0.32
CA ARG A 50 -1.40 -2.97 -1.49
C ARG A 50 -1.71 -1.46 -1.44
N ALA A 51 -2.91 -1.09 -0.98
CA ALA A 51 -3.29 0.31 -0.78
C ALA A 51 -2.39 1.01 0.26
N ILE A 52 -1.98 0.31 1.30
CA ILE A 52 -1.02 0.81 2.29
C ILE A 52 0.37 0.98 1.67
N ASP A 53 0.85 -0.02 0.92
CA ASP A 53 2.13 0.06 0.20
C ASP A 53 2.13 1.21 -0.84
N GLU A 54 1.01 1.41 -1.56
CA GLU A 54 0.82 2.56 -2.46
C GLU A 54 0.92 3.90 -1.72
N ALA A 55 0.30 4.03 -0.56
CA ALA A 55 0.38 5.26 0.23
C ALA A 55 1.84 5.55 0.63
N VAL A 56 2.56 4.54 1.14
CA VAL A 56 3.96 4.71 1.51
C VAL A 56 4.84 5.07 0.30
N ARG A 57 4.68 4.37 -0.83
CA ARG A 57 5.53 4.55 -2.01
C ARG A 57 5.18 5.79 -2.82
N PHE A 58 3.89 6.00 -3.12
CA PHE A 58 3.49 7.03 -4.07
C PHE A 58 3.35 8.40 -3.41
N LEU A 59 2.97 8.45 -2.14
CA LEU A 59 2.90 9.68 -1.38
C LEU A 59 4.19 9.97 -0.59
N ASP A 60 5.16 9.04 -0.65
CA ASP A 60 6.44 9.13 0.05
C ASP A 60 6.25 9.38 1.56
N LEU A 61 5.44 8.52 2.19
CA LEU A 61 5.27 8.57 3.65
C LEU A 61 6.53 8.07 4.34
N ASP A 62 6.99 8.81 5.34
CA ASP A 62 8.21 8.54 6.08
C ASP A 62 8.07 8.92 7.56
N CYS A 63 9.16 8.96 8.28
CA CYS A 63 9.20 9.24 9.71
C CYS A 63 8.46 10.54 10.06
N GLY A 64 7.52 10.44 11.01
CA GLY A 64 6.65 11.52 11.44
C GLY A 64 5.35 11.66 10.64
N ASP A 65 5.23 11.01 9.47
CA ASP A 65 3.97 10.97 8.73
C ASP A 65 2.98 9.97 9.36
N ARG A 66 1.67 10.12 9.07
CA ARG A 66 0.62 9.27 9.61
C ARG A 66 -0.19 8.59 8.52
N MET A 67 -0.64 7.38 8.85
CA MET A 67 -1.62 6.62 8.05
C MET A 67 -2.88 6.41 8.88
N GLY A 68 -4.03 6.84 8.34
CA GLY A 68 -5.31 6.63 8.98
C GLY A 68 -5.83 5.22 8.76
N HIS A 69 -6.43 4.65 9.80
CA HIS A 69 -7.08 3.34 9.91
C HIS A 69 -6.16 2.14 9.74
N ALA A 70 -5.57 1.94 8.57
CA ALA A 70 -4.70 0.81 8.23
C ALA A 70 -5.25 -0.57 8.65
N ILE A 71 -6.58 -0.75 8.61
CA ILE A 71 -7.29 -1.97 9.11
C ILE A 71 -6.74 -3.24 8.48
N ALA A 72 -6.49 -3.21 7.16
CA ALA A 72 -5.94 -4.35 6.43
C ALA A 72 -4.62 -4.86 7.01
N LEU A 73 -3.84 -4.00 7.69
CA LEU A 73 -2.55 -4.34 8.27
C LEU A 73 -2.66 -5.21 9.55
N GLY A 74 -3.81 -5.17 10.22
CA GLY A 74 -3.96 -5.85 11.52
C GLY A 74 -5.23 -6.70 11.68
N ILE A 75 -6.14 -6.70 10.71
CA ILE A 75 -7.30 -7.59 10.72
C ILE A 75 -6.86 -9.05 10.67
N ASP A 76 -7.69 -9.95 11.22
CA ASP A 76 -7.47 -11.38 11.03
C ASP A 76 -7.80 -11.79 9.60
N ALA A 77 -6.78 -11.95 8.76
CA ALA A 77 -6.95 -12.29 7.36
C ALA A 77 -7.67 -13.64 7.18
N LYS A 78 -7.37 -14.62 8.01
CA LYS A 78 -7.97 -15.98 7.93
C LYS A 78 -9.46 -15.94 8.25
N GLU A 79 -9.84 -15.29 9.35
CA GLU A 79 -11.24 -15.13 9.73
C GLU A 79 -11.97 -14.23 8.72
N TRP A 80 -11.31 -13.21 8.16
CA TRP A 80 -11.90 -12.38 7.13
C TRP A 80 -12.25 -13.20 5.86
N TYR A 81 -11.31 -13.98 5.33
CA TYR A 81 -11.58 -14.83 4.16
C TYR A 81 -12.58 -15.93 4.44
N LYS A 82 -12.56 -16.50 5.65
CA LYS A 82 -13.56 -17.47 6.09
C LYS A 82 -14.96 -16.85 6.13
N GLY A 83 -15.10 -15.62 6.68
CA GLY A 83 -16.35 -14.87 6.68
C GLY A 83 -16.85 -14.53 5.27
N LYS A 84 -15.97 -14.39 4.28
CA LYS A 84 -16.26 -14.23 2.85
C LYS A 84 -16.43 -15.57 2.11
N GLN A 85 -16.49 -16.70 2.82
CA GLN A 85 -16.56 -18.04 2.23
C GLN A 85 -15.45 -18.31 1.21
N TYR A 86 -14.27 -17.74 1.43
CA TYR A 86 -13.11 -17.82 0.53
C TYR A 86 -13.43 -17.37 -0.91
N GLN A 87 -14.21 -16.32 -1.06
CA GLN A 87 -14.50 -15.68 -2.34
C GLN A 87 -14.37 -14.16 -2.23
N VAL A 88 -13.82 -13.53 -3.26
CA VAL A 88 -13.75 -12.08 -3.38
C VAL A 88 -14.29 -11.62 -4.72
N SER A 89 -14.93 -10.44 -4.74
CA SER A 89 -15.48 -9.84 -5.95
C SER A 89 -14.87 -8.47 -6.17
N LEU A 90 -14.08 -8.33 -7.24
CA LEU A 90 -13.30 -7.14 -7.54
C LEU A 90 -13.18 -6.95 -9.06
N THR A 91 -12.53 -5.89 -9.51
CA THR A 91 -12.25 -5.72 -10.95
C THR A 91 -11.09 -6.61 -11.39
N VAL A 92 -11.00 -6.92 -12.67
CA VAL A 92 -9.88 -7.71 -13.22
C VAL A 92 -8.55 -6.95 -13.01
N HIS A 93 -8.52 -5.63 -13.15
CA HIS A 93 -7.33 -4.84 -12.86
C HIS A 93 -6.91 -4.95 -11.41
N ASP A 94 -7.85 -4.82 -10.45
CA ASP A 94 -7.52 -4.98 -9.03
C ASP A 94 -7.00 -6.38 -8.74
N TYR A 95 -7.56 -7.41 -9.40
CA TYR A 95 -7.09 -8.78 -9.23
C TYR A 95 -5.67 -8.98 -9.79
N LEU A 96 -5.38 -8.48 -10.99
CA LEU A 96 -4.03 -8.50 -11.57
C LEU A 96 -3.02 -7.78 -10.67
N ASP A 97 -3.39 -6.62 -10.16
CA ASP A 97 -2.57 -5.85 -9.24
C ASP A 97 -2.29 -6.63 -7.95
N ASN A 98 -3.32 -7.27 -7.38
CA ASN A 98 -3.19 -8.07 -6.17
C ASN A 98 -2.29 -9.30 -6.37
N LEU A 99 -2.45 -10.00 -7.51
CA LEU A 99 -1.62 -11.15 -7.86
C LEU A 99 -0.12 -10.75 -7.99
N ALA A 100 0.15 -9.70 -8.76
CA ALA A 100 1.51 -9.22 -8.99
C ALA A 100 2.14 -8.67 -7.71
N TRP A 101 1.38 -7.90 -6.93
CA TRP A 101 1.86 -7.35 -5.66
C TRP A 101 2.14 -8.46 -4.64
N MET A 102 1.24 -9.42 -4.47
CA MET A 102 1.41 -10.54 -3.53
C MET A 102 2.59 -11.43 -3.93
N TYR A 103 2.73 -11.75 -5.21
CA TYR A 103 3.86 -12.50 -5.75
C TYR A 103 5.18 -11.82 -5.39
N HIS A 104 5.26 -10.50 -5.62
CA HIS A 104 6.43 -9.72 -5.27
C HIS A 104 6.67 -9.66 -3.75
N ALA A 105 5.62 -9.42 -2.95
CA ALA A 105 5.71 -9.35 -1.49
C ALA A 105 6.27 -10.65 -0.88
N LEU A 106 5.81 -11.82 -1.35
CA LEU A 106 6.32 -13.12 -0.91
C LEU A 106 7.82 -13.30 -1.20
N ARG A 107 8.30 -12.75 -2.30
CA ARG A 107 9.74 -12.76 -2.65
C ARG A 107 10.52 -11.73 -1.83
N HIS A 108 10.01 -10.51 -1.75
CA HIS A 108 10.64 -9.40 -1.04
C HIS A 108 10.86 -9.72 0.45
N TYR A 109 9.84 -10.27 1.10
CA TYR A 109 9.90 -10.67 2.51
C TYR A 109 10.49 -12.08 2.73
N LYS A 110 10.97 -12.74 1.66
CA LYS A 110 11.61 -14.07 1.69
C LYS A 110 10.74 -15.15 2.36
N VAL A 111 9.43 -15.11 2.08
CA VAL A 111 8.50 -16.12 2.60
C VAL A 111 8.52 -17.35 1.70
N GLU A 112 9.53 -18.20 1.86
CA GLU A 112 9.85 -19.29 0.93
C GLU A 112 8.87 -20.47 0.94
N LYS A 113 8.17 -20.67 2.07
CA LYS A 113 7.22 -21.80 2.25
C LYS A 113 6.04 -21.82 1.27
N TYR A 114 5.81 -20.75 0.51
CA TYR A 114 4.67 -20.61 -0.39
C TYR A 114 5.02 -20.80 -1.87
N THR A 115 5.88 -21.75 -2.21
CA THR A 115 6.27 -22.01 -3.61
C THR A 115 5.08 -22.36 -4.49
N VAL A 116 4.22 -23.29 -4.05
CA VAL A 116 3.00 -23.70 -4.79
C VAL A 116 2.01 -22.54 -4.95
N LEU A 117 1.91 -21.67 -3.94
CA LEU A 117 1.08 -20.47 -4.07
C LEU A 117 1.66 -19.51 -5.13
N LYS A 118 2.97 -19.32 -5.18
CA LYS A 118 3.59 -18.45 -6.20
C LYS A 118 3.36 -18.98 -7.63
N GLU A 119 3.40 -20.28 -7.83
CA GLU A 119 3.05 -20.91 -9.11
C GLU A 119 1.57 -20.61 -9.48
N TYR A 120 0.67 -20.80 -8.53
CA TYR A 120 -0.76 -20.47 -8.72
C TYR A 120 -0.97 -18.98 -9.03
N LEU A 121 -0.31 -18.06 -8.31
CA LEU A 121 -0.41 -16.62 -8.57
C LEU A 121 0.06 -16.28 -10.00
N GLN A 122 1.14 -16.93 -10.47
CA GLN A 122 1.65 -16.77 -11.84
C GLN A 122 0.65 -17.29 -12.87
N GLU A 123 0.07 -18.49 -12.68
CA GLU A 123 -0.92 -19.06 -13.60
C GLU A 123 -2.17 -18.18 -13.71
N GLN A 124 -2.69 -17.69 -12.57
CA GLN A 124 -3.83 -16.79 -12.56
C GLN A 124 -3.50 -15.47 -13.24
N PHE A 125 -2.31 -14.93 -12.96
CA PHE A 125 -1.84 -13.71 -13.61
C PHE A 125 -1.76 -13.88 -15.12
N ASP A 126 -1.13 -14.92 -15.63
CA ASP A 126 -0.94 -15.16 -17.06
C ASP A 126 -2.29 -15.29 -17.80
N TYR A 127 -3.28 -15.93 -17.17
CA TYR A 127 -4.63 -16.04 -17.70
C TYR A 127 -5.30 -14.66 -17.86
N PHE A 128 -5.41 -13.89 -16.77
CA PHE A 128 -6.10 -12.59 -16.79
C PHE A 128 -5.30 -11.51 -17.52
N PHE A 129 -3.98 -11.57 -17.49
CA PHE A 129 -3.13 -10.65 -18.24
C PHE A 129 -3.32 -10.79 -19.74
N ARG A 130 -3.42 -12.02 -20.22
CA ARG A 130 -3.76 -12.28 -21.64
C ARG A 130 -5.10 -11.67 -22.01
N GLU A 131 -6.14 -11.89 -21.19
CA GLU A 131 -7.50 -11.38 -21.40
C GLU A 131 -7.58 -9.84 -21.42
N VAL A 132 -6.73 -9.16 -20.66
CA VAL A 132 -6.80 -7.70 -20.53
C VAL A 132 -5.79 -6.99 -21.43
N TYR A 133 -4.57 -7.51 -21.53
CA TYR A 133 -3.48 -6.80 -22.21
C TYR A 133 -3.10 -7.42 -23.55
N LEU A 134 -2.77 -8.71 -23.61
CA LEU A 134 -2.14 -9.28 -24.81
C LEU A 134 -3.04 -9.29 -26.04
N ILE A 135 -4.36 -9.42 -25.87
CA ILE A 135 -5.32 -9.38 -26.98
C ILE A 135 -5.65 -7.96 -27.46
N HIS A 136 -5.34 -6.93 -26.63
CA HIS A 136 -5.65 -5.53 -26.92
C HIS A 136 -4.39 -4.70 -27.23
N LEU A 137 -3.19 -5.28 -27.14
CA LEU A 137 -1.95 -4.64 -27.57
C LEU A 137 -1.66 -4.98 -29.02
N ASP A 138 -1.64 -3.97 -29.88
CA ASP A 138 -1.25 -4.11 -31.28
C ASP A 138 0.22 -4.48 -31.39
N GLN A 139 0.53 -5.65 -31.95
CA GLN A 139 1.91 -6.17 -32.03
C GLN A 139 2.79 -5.31 -32.94
N GLU A 140 2.25 -4.71 -33.99
CA GLU A 140 3.03 -3.86 -34.88
C GLU A 140 3.38 -2.53 -34.18
N GLN A 141 2.41 -1.92 -33.52
CA GLN A 141 2.65 -0.72 -32.69
C GLN A 141 3.63 -1.02 -31.57
N LEU A 142 3.47 -2.17 -30.88
CA LEU A 142 4.37 -2.60 -29.82
C LEU A 142 5.83 -2.69 -30.30
N ASN A 143 6.05 -3.35 -31.45
CA ASN A 143 7.38 -3.49 -32.04
C ASN A 143 7.99 -2.13 -32.42
N GLN A 144 7.17 -1.21 -32.95
CA GLN A 144 7.63 0.15 -33.29
C GLN A 144 8.01 0.96 -32.04
N ILE A 145 7.21 0.87 -30.97
CA ILE A 145 7.49 1.53 -29.68
C ILE A 145 8.76 0.96 -29.06
N MET A 146 8.90 -0.36 -29.03
CA MET A 146 10.09 -1.03 -28.48
C MET A 146 11.36 -0.60 -29.22
N LYS A 147 11.32 -0.56 -30.55
CA LYS A 147 12.45 -0.09 -31.36
C LYS A 147 12.83 1.37 -31.04
N LYS A 148 11.86 2.26 -30.96
CA LYS A 148 12.09 3.67 -30.57
C LYS A 148 12.67 3.78 -29.16
N ALA A 149 12.15 2.99 -28.22
CA ALA A 149 12.64 2.97 -26.85
C ALA A 149 14.10 2.49 -26.78
N GLU A 150 14.45 1.43 -27.51
CA GLU A 150 15.83 0.97 -27.61
C GLU A 150 16.76 2.04 -28.21
N GLU A 151 16.34 2.73 -29.25
CA GLU A 151 17.09 3.85 -29.84
C GLU A 151 17.24 5.02 -28.84
N HIS A 152 16.19 5.35 -28.09
CA HIS A 152 16.20 6.42 -27.09
C HIS A 152 17.11 6.09 -25.90
N TYR A 153 17.01 4.85 -25.39
CA TYR A 153 17.78 4.44 -24.22
C TYR A 153 19.17 3.93 -24.51
N SER A 154 19.47 3.49 -25.74
CA SER A 154 20.75 2.86 -26.07
C SER A 154 21.95 3.70 -25.67
N LYS A 155 21.87 5.02 -25.82
CA LYS A 155 22.93 5.95 -25.44
C LYS A 155 23.00 6.20 -23.92
N LYS A 156 21.83 6.30 -23.26
CA LYS A 156 21.73 6.58 -21.81
C LYS A 156 22.00 5.34 -20.96
N MET A 157 21.57 4.19 -21.44
CA MET A 157 21.62 2.92 -20.70
C MET A 157 22.95 2.21 -20.86
N ALA A 158 23.57 2.26 -22.05
CA ALA A 158 24.92 1.75 -22.26
C ALA A 158 25.94 2.42 -21.32
N ALA A 159 25.80 3.72 -21.10
CA ALA A 159 26.63 4.48 -20.15
C ALA A 159 26.44 4.04 -18.68
N ARG A 160 25.36 3.34 -18.35
CA ARG A 160 25.01 2.85 -16.99
C ARG A 160 25.10 1.34 -16.83
N GLY A 161 25.56 0.64 -17.86
CA GLY A 161 25.76 -0.83 -17.80
C GLY A 161 24.49 -1.67 -17.95
N TYR A 162 23.35 -1.09 -18.30
CA TYR A 162 22.13 -1.86 -18.57
C TYR A 162 22.21 -2.52 -19.95
N ARG A 163 21.88 -3.80 -20.01
CA ARG A 163 21.79 -4.56 -21.26
C ARG A 163 20.32 -4.64 -21.69
N SER A 164 20.06 -4.54 -23.00
CA SER A 164 18.74 -4.83 -23.55
C SER A 164 18.39 -6.30 -23.28
N HIS A 165 17.21 -6.53 -22.75
CA HIS A 165 16.64 -7.87 -22.56
C HIS A 165 15.55 -8.09 -23.62
N PRO A 166 15.31 -9.35 -24.03
CA PRO A 166 14.18 -9.63 -24.93
C PRO A 166 12.88 -9.18 -24.28
N CYS A 167 11.99 -8.59 -25.10
CA CYS A 167 10.68 -8.13 -24.67
C CYS A 167 9.91 -9.29 -24.01
N LYS A 168 9.53 -9.09 -22.77
CA LYS A 168 8.79 -10.08 -22.00
C LYS A 168 7.77 -9.39 -21.11
N PHE A 169 6.52 -9.75 -21.27
CA PHE A 169 5.45 -9.34 -20.36
C PHE A 169 5.18 -10.48 -19.38
N ASP A 170 5.63 -10.33 -18.16
CA ASP A 170 5.38 -11.28 -17.07
C ASP A 170 4.93 -10.54 -15.79
N ILE A 171 4.63 -11.30 -14.75
CA ILE A 171 4.15 -10.79 -13.46
C ILE A 171 5.14 -9.81 -12.81
N GLU A 172 6.45 -10.01 -13.00
CA GLU A 172 7.50 -9.14 -12.47
C GLU A 172 7.52 -7.79 -13.19
N VAL A 173 7.44 -7.82 -14.52
CA VAL A 173 7.36 -6.61 -15.34
C VAL A 173 6.07 -5.85 -15.06
N TYR A 174 4.95 -6.55 -14.87
CA TYR A 174 3.69 -5.93 -14.50
C TYR A 174 3.79 -5.24 -13.12
N TYR A 175 4.39 -5.90 -12.11
CA TYR A 175 4.64 -5.28 -10.82
C TYR A 175 5.50 -4.01 -10.93
N LYS A 176 6.56 -4.06 -11.74
CA LYS A 176 7.40 -2.88 -12.00
C LYS A 176 6.63 -1.75 -12.69
N ALA A 177 5.73 -2.07 -13.62
CA ALA A 177 4.83 -1.09 -14.22
C ALA A 177 3.84 -0.51 -13.21
N TRP A 178 3.33 -1.35 -12.29
CA TRP A 178 2.50 -0.88 -11.17
C TRP A 178 3.25 0.13 -10.28
N CYS A 179 4.54 -0.07 -10.03
CA CYS A 179 5.36 0.88 -9.28
C CYS A 179 5.42 2.27 -9.93
N LEU A 180 5.27 2.37 -11.25
CA LEU A 180 5.25 3.66 -11.97
C LEU A 180 3.98 4.48 -11.75
N ARG A 181 2.91 3.89 -11.18
CA ARG A 181 1.62 4.57 -10.98
C ARG A 181 1.67 5.77 -10.01
N GLY A 182 2.80 6.00 -9.38
CA GLY A 182 3.11 7.23 -8.65
C GLY A 182 3.64 8.36 -9.53
N ASP A 183 4.02 8.09 -10.78
CA ASP A 183 4.50 9.06 -11.74
C ASP A 183 3.33 9.64 -12.57
N GLU A 184 3.60 10.75 -13.29
CA GLU A 184 2.64 11.30 -14.25
C GLU A 184 2.58 10.45 -15.52
N PRO A 185 1.41 9.96 -15.96
CA PRO A 185 1.29 9.09 -17.12
C PRO A 185 1.76 9.71 -18.44
N GLU A 186 1.63 11.02 -18.62
CA GLU A 186 2.08 11.74 -19.83
C GLU A 186 3.58 11.61 -20.06
N LEU A 187 4.39 11.37 -19.02
CA LEU A 187 5.83 11.11 -19.14
C LEU A 187 6.15 9.86 -19.98
N TYR A 188 5.15 9.01 -20.20
CA TYR A 188 5.27 7.72 -20.89
C TYR A 188 4.50 7.66 -22.22
N LYS A 189 4.05 8.81 -22.72
CA LYS A 189 3.20 8.95 -23.91
C LYS A 189 3.74 8.26 -25.17
N ASN A 190 5.06 8.24 -25.32
CA ASN A 190 5.72 7.64 -26.48
C ASN A 190 6.14 6.18 -26.24
N GLY A 191 5.67 5.55 -25.13
CA GLY A 191 6.05 4.19 -24.73
C GLY A 191 7.42 4.12 -24.05
N PHE A 192 7.99 5.26 -23.68
CA PHE A 192 9.22 5.37 -22.88
C PHE A 192 9.18 6.62 -22.01
N TYR A 193 9.96 6.62 -20.95
CA TYR A 193 10.06 7.76 -20.03
C TYR A 193 10.84 8.92 -20.68
N ALA A 194 10.17 10.01 -20.97
CA ALA A 194 10.73 11.17 -21.67
C ALA A 194 10.28 12.50 -21.05
N PRO A 195 10.78 12.87 -19.87
CA PRO A 195 10.41 14.12 -19.20
C PRO A 195 10.85 15.36 -20.01
N GLU A 196 11.88 15.24 -20.83
CA GLU A 196 12.39 16.31 -21.70
C GLU A 196 11.45 16.68 -22.86
N GLU A 197 10.52 15.79 -23.22
CA GLU A 197 9.54 16.04 -24.29
C GLU A 197 8.33 16.85 -23.82
N ILE A 198 8.16 17.02 -22.51
CA ILE A 198 7.10 17.86 -21.95
C ILE A 198 7.52 19.33 -22.07
N PRO A 199 6.68 20.22 -22.64
CA PRO A 199 6.98 21.64 -22.72
C PRO A 199 7.33 22.24 -21.35
N ILE A 200 8.32 23.14 -21.32
CA ILE A 200 8.83 23.75 -20.07
C ILE A 200 7.70 24.44 -19.29
N ASP A 201 6.75 25.06 -19.99
CA ASP A 201 5.60 25.74 -19.37
C ASP A 201 4.61 24.77 -18.68
N ASN A 202 4.65 23.48 -19.06
CA ASN A 202 3.85 22.40 -18.45
C ASN A 202 4.74 21.44 -17.63
N ARG A 203 6.04 21.70 -17.57
CA ARG A 203 6.92 21.02 -16.63
C ARG A 203 6.72 21.64 -15.27
N ASP A 204 5.60 21.32 -14.67
CA ASP A 204 5.54 21.51 -13.24
C ASP A 204 6.78 20.84 -12.64
N TYR A 205 7.35 21.47 -11.69
CA TYR A 205 8.50 21.03 -10.89
C TYR A 205 8.44 19.52 -10.53
N TYR A 206 7.25 18.97 -10.44
CA TYR A 206 6.94 17.57 -10.16
C TYR A 206 7.49 16.58 -11.17
N TYR A 207 7.48 16.91 -12.45
CA TYR A 207 7.83 15.98 -13.53
C TYR A 207 9.33 15.82 -13.72
N THR A 208 10.10 16.79 -13.30
CA THR A 208 11.55 16.83 -13.50
C THR A 208 12.33 16.37 -12.29
N ASN A 209 11.67 16.09 -11.16
CA ASN A 209 12.37 15.88 -9.92
C ASN A 209 12.93 14.44 -9.83
N TRP A 210 14.23 14.34 -9.98
CA TRP A 210 15.06 13.14 -9.88
C TRP A 210 15.07 12.50 -8.48
N ARG A 211 14.29 13.02 -7.54
CA ARG A 211 14.27 12.64 -6.12
C ARG A 211 13.59 11.30 -5.82
N PHE A 212 13.13 10.56 -6.85
CA PHE A 212 12.53 9.23 -6.67
C PHE A 212 13.42 8.11 -7.22
N PRO A 213 14.55 7.80 -6.53
CA PRO A 213 15.43 6.72 -6.94
C PRO A 213 14.75 5.35 -6.89
N GLN A 214 13.66 5.21 -6.14
CA GLN A 214 12.96 3.94 -5.92
C GLN A 214 12.40 3.31 -7.20
N ASN A 215 12.02 4.13 -8.20
CA ASN A 215 11.46 3.66 -9.47
C ASN A 215 12.39 3.91 -10.66
N PHE A 216 13.63 4.27 -10.40
CA PHE A 216 14.54 4.71 -11.45
C PHE A 216 14.76 3.65 -12.53
N GLU A 217 14.98 2.40 -12.15
CA GLU A 217 15.20 1.31 -13.11
C GLU A 217 13.95 1.01 -13.93
N GLN A 218 12.78 1.00 -13.29
CA GLN A 218 11.50 0.68 -13.94
C GLN A 218 11.13 1.67 -15.02
N ARG A 219 11.50 2.94 -14.86
CA ARG A 219 11.26 4.00 -15.85
C ARG A 219 11.93 3.75 -17.20
N TYR A 220 13.03 3.02 -17.19
CA TYR A 220 13.83 2.71 -18.39
C TYR A 220 13.56 1.32 -18.97
N ILE A 221 12.56 0.61 -18.47
CA ILE A 221 12.10 -0.68 -19.02
C ILE A 221 10.92 -0.38 -19.96
N PRO A 222 11.08 -0.55 -21.29
CA PRO A 222 10.06 -0.19 -22.27
C PRO A 222 8.71 -0.88 -22.00
N GLU A 223 8.74 -2.14 -21.62
CA GLU A 223 7.54 -2.92 -21.29
C GLU A 223 6.77 -2.31 -20.12
N CYS A 224 7.47 -1.83 -19.10
CA CYS A 224 6.85 -1.15 -17.96
C CYS A 224 6.17 0.16 -18.40
N ALA A 225 6.83 0.94 -19.23
CA ALA A 225 6.30 2.19 -19.79
C ALA A 225 5.04 1.92 -20.63
N ILE A 226 5.06 0.91 -21.48
CA ILE A 226 3.94 0.51 -22.32
C ILE A 226 2.74 0.07 -21.48
N LEU A 227 2.95 -0.83 -20.51
CA LEU A 227 1.89 -1.30 -19.63
C LEU A 227 1.28 -0.17 -18.81
N TYR A 228 2.13 0.71 -18.26
CA TYR A 228 1.69 1.84 -17.46
C TYR A 228 0.86 2.84 -18.29
N TYR A 229 1.34 3.23 -19.47
CA TYR A 229 0.61 4.12 -20.36
C TYR A 229 -0.71 3.49 -20.83
N SER A 230 -0.68 2.21 -21.22
CA SER A 230 -1.87 1.48 -21.66
C SER A 230 -2.93 1.36 -20.56
N TYR A 231 -2.52 1.16 -19.33
CA TYR A 231 -3.43 1.16 -18.17
C TYR A 231 -4.24 2.46 -18.08
N HIS A 232 -3.62 3.61 -18.38
CA HIS A 232 -4.27 4.91 -18.29
C HIS A 232 -5.07 5.30 -19.54
N TYR A 233 -4.58 4.97 -20.72
CA TYR A 233 -5.07 5.56 -21.98
C TYR A 233 -5.64 4.58 -22.99
N ASN A 234 -5.36 3.28 -22.91
CA ASN A 234 -5.96 2.32 -23.82
C ASN A 234 -7.41 1.99 -23.37
N ALA A 235 -8.40 2.38 -24.20
CA ALA A 235 -9.81 2.23 -23.87
C ALA A 235 -10.26 0.77 -23.75
N GLU A 236 -9.73 -0.12 -24.58
CA GLU A 236 -10.06 -1.56 -24.57
C GLU A 236 -9.48 -2.24 -23.34
N ILE A 237 -8.23 -1.97 -23.00
CA ILE A 237 -7.59 -2.45 -21.77
C ILE A 237 -8.33 -1.96 -20.53
N LYS A 238 -8.74 -0.69 -20.52
CA LYS A 238 -9.56 -0.13 -19.40
C LYS A 238 -10.89 -0.83 -19.29
N ALA A 239 -11.60 -1.03 -20.40
CA ALA A 239 -12.90 -1.69 -20.41
C ALA A 239 -12.78 -3.16 -19.94
N ALA A 240 -11.82 -3.91 -20.46
CA ALA A 240 -11.56 -5.28 -20.05
C ALA A 240 -11.15 -5.38 -18.58
N GLY A 241 -10.29 -4.47 -18.12
CA GLY A 241 -9.80 -4.44 -16.76
C GLY A 241 -10.84 -4.01 -15.73
N HIS A 242 -11.82 -3.18 -16.09
CA HIS A 242 -12.92 -2.76 -15.19
C HIS A 242 -14.03 -3.80 -15.06
N ARG A 243 -14.02 -4.86 -15.85
CA ARG A 243 -14.96 -5.97 -15.71
C ARG A 243 -14.85 -6.57 -14.31
N ARG A 244 -15.99 -6.73 -13.63
CA ARG A 244 -16.03 -7.38 -12.31
C ARG A 244 -16.02 -8.90 -12.43
N ILE A 245 -15.26 -9.52 -11.55
CA ILE A 245 -15.14 -10.98 -11.42
C ILE A 245 -15.30 -11.39 -9.97
N THR A 246 -15.74 -12.62 -9.74
CA THR A 246 -15.70 -13.27 -8.44
C THR A 246 -14.73 -14.44 -8.53
N VAL A 247 -13.75 -14.46 -7.68
CA VAL A 247 -12.68 -15.46 -7.70
C VAL A 247 -12.61 -16.21 -6.37
N PRO A 248 -12.36 -17.53 -6.40
CA PRO A 248 -12.12 -18.31 -5.20
C PRO A 248 -10.73 -17.99 -4.64
N ILE A 249 -10.64 -17.93 -3.30
CA ILE A 249 -9.40 -17.70 -2.57
C ILE A 249 -8.96 -19.01 -1.91
N ARG A 250 -7.72 -19.40 -2.13
CA ARG A 250 -7.10 -20.57 -1.52
C ARG A 250 -6.79 -20.31 -0.04
N ARG A 251 -6.77 -21.33 0.78
CA ARG A 251 -6.42 -21.19 2.21
C ARG A 251 -4.98 -20.73 2.40
N ASP A 252 -4.03 -21.24 1.60
CA ASP A 252 -2.64 -20.82 1.64
C ASP A 252 -2.43 -19.36 1.21
N TYR A 253 -3.33 -18.79 0.39
CA TYR A 253 -3.37 -17.36 0.11
C TYR A 253 -3.72 -16.55 1.37
N ALA A 254 -4.72 -16.97 2.14
CA ALA A 254 -5.07 -16.33 3.41
C ALA A 254 -3.94 -16.44 4.46
N ASP A 255 -3.28 -17.60 4.52
CA ASP A 255 -2.12 -17.82 5.40
C ASP A 255 -0.95 -16.91 5.02
N ALA A 256 -0.65 -16.81 3.73
CA ALA A 256 0.41 -15.95 3.21
C ALA A 256 0.12 -14.47 3.46
N CYS A 257 -1.15 -14.06 3.33
CA CYS A 257 -1.59 -12.70 3.64
C CYS A 257 -1.28 -12.34 5.11
N ALA A 258 -1.56 -13.23 6.06
CA ALA A 258 -1.26 -13.02 7.48
C ALA A 258 0.27 -12.86 7.74
N GLU A 259 1.11 -13.60 7.02
CA GLU A 259 2.57 -13.45 7.12
C GLU A 259 3.04 -12.11 6.54
N ILE A 260 2.49 -11.73 5.39
CA ILE A 260 2.80 -10.42 4.76
C ILE A 260 2.38 -9.27 5.68
N GLN A 261 1.20 -9.35 6.33
CA GLN A 261 0.77 -8.36 7.32
C GLN A 261 1.83 -8.18 8.42
N LYS A 262 2.38 -9.28 8.96
CA LYS A 262 3.43 -9.23 9.98
C LYS A 262 4.69 -8.51 9.48
N CYS A 263 5.15 -8.87 8.29
CA CYS A 263 6.32 -8.24 7.68
C CYS A 263 6.09 -6.75 7.41
N MET A 264 4.91 -6.38 6.91
CA MET A 264 4.57 -4.99 6.65
C MET A 264 4.48 -4.15 7.92
N ARG A 265 3.94 -4.68 9.03
CA ARG A 265 3.96 -3.97 10.32
C ARG A 265 5.38 -3.65 10.76
N THR A 266 6.30 -4.61 10.66
CA THR A 266 7.73 -4.40 10.96
C THR A 266 8.35 -3.35 10.04
N TRP A 267 8.02 -3.38 8.76
CA TRP A 267 8.52 -2.42 7.78
C TRP A 267 8.01 -0.99 8.05
N ILE A 268 6.73 -0.82 8.41
CA ILE A 268 6.13 0.48 8.74
C ILE A 268 6.72 1.02 10.06
N ALA A 269 6.89 0.16 11.07
CA ALA A 269 7.53 0.54 12.33
C ALA A 269 8.96 1.04 12.11
N ALA A 270 9.75 0.33 11.28
CA ALA A 270 11.12 0.71 10.97
C ALA A 270 11.22 2.05 10.21
N ARG A 271 10.14 2.46 9.52
CA ARG A 271 10.05 3.78 8.86
C ARG A 271 9.58 4.91 9.78
N GLY A 272 9.12 4.59 10.98
CA GLY A 272 8.61 5.59 11.91
C GLY A 272 7.28 6.23 11.47
N ILE A 273 6.52 5.54 10.60
CA ILE A 273 5.18 5.98 10.18
C ILE A 273 4.19 5.62 11.27
N ALA A 274 3.43 6.61 11.74
CA ALA A 274 2.42 6.41 12.77
C ALA A 274 1.09 5.90 12.18
N ILE A 275 0.32 5.16 12.97
CA ILE A 275 -1.02 4.70 12.61
C ILE A 275 -2.06 5.40 13.49
N GLU A 276 -2.98 6.07 12.85
CA GLU A 276 -4.17 6.63 13.47
C GLU A 276 -5.28 5.60 13.49
N THR A 277 -5.72 5.18 14.67
CA THR A 277 -6.81 4.22 14.82
C THR A 277 -8.08 4.91 15.31
N ASN A 278 -9.23 4.49 14.77
CA ASN A 278 -10.54 5.10 15.04
C ASN A 278 -11.52 3.99 15.46
N PRO A 279 -11.50 3.52 16.73
CA PRO A 279 -12.17 2.29 17.15
C PRO A 279 -13.65 2.21 16.76
N SER A 280 -14.47 3.23 17.08
CA SER A 280 -15.90 3.22 16.77
C SER A 280 -16.17 3.22 15.28
N SER A 281 -15.49 4.07 14.52
CA SER A 281 -15.56 4.10 13.06
C SER A 281 -15.18 2.74 12.47
N ASN A 282 -14.05 2.18 12.90
CA ASN A 282 -13.54 0.91 12.39
C ASN A 282 -14.48 -0.27 12.65
N VAL A 283 -15.14 -0.33 13.83
CA VAL A 283 -16.14 -1.36 14.13
C VAL A 283 -17.39 -1.21 13.26
N LEU A 284 -17.80 0.03 12.95
CA LEU A 284 -19.00 0.27 12.15
C LEU A 284 -18.80 -0.02 10.66
N ILE A 285 -17.65 0.34 10.10
CA ILE A 285 -17.39 0.24 8.65
C ILE A 285 -16.67 -1.05 8.25
N SER A 286 -15.91 -1.68 9.13
CA SER A 286 -15.14 -2.88 8.84
C SER A 286 -15.97 -4.17 8.93
N THR A 287 -15.31 -5.30 8.73
CA THR A 287 -15.89 -6.64 8.80
C THR A 287 -15.92 -7.23 10.22
N PHE A 288 -15.09 -6.74 11.14
CA PHE A 288 -15.18 -7.10 12.56
C PHE A 288 -16.23 -6.22 13.29
N ARG A 289 -16.88 -6.74 14.30
CA ARG A 289 -17.99 -6.08 15.01
C ARG A 289 -17.74 -5.89 16.49
N GLU A 290 -16.60 -6.32 16.96
CA GLU A 290 -16.23 -6.34 18.38
C GLU A 290 -14.93 -5.58 18.57
N TYR A 291 -14.85 -4.72 19.59
CA TYR A 291 -13.67 -3.90 19.88
C TYR A 291 -12.46 -4.74 20.31
N ASP A 292 -12.66 -5.93 20.89
CA ASP A 292 -11.59 -6.86 21.24
C ASP A 292 -10.93 -7.53 20.02
N LYS A 293 -11.52 -7.39 18.82
CA LYS A 293 -10.96 -7.83 17.53
C LYS A 293 -10.29 -6.68 16.76
N HIS A 294 -10.22 -5.50 17.35
CA HIS A 294 -9.65 -4.33 16.69
C HIS A 294 -8.16 -4.55 16.36
N PRO A 295 -7.68 -4.12 15.17
CA PRO A 295 -6.28 -4.22 14.75
C PRO A 295 -5.25 -3.63 15.73
N LEU A 296 -5.66 -2.68 16.57
CA LEU A 296 -4.80 -1.98 17.53
C LEU A 296 -3.99 -2.94 18.40
N TYR A 297 -4.57 -4.09 18.84
CA TYR A 297 -3.86 -5.11 19.62
C TYR A 297 -2.69 -5.77 18.88
N ARG A 298 -2.71 -5.75 17.55
CA ARG A 298 -1.63 -6.25 16.70
C ARG A 298 -0.65 -5.18 16.27
N PHE A 299 -1.02 -3.92 16.47
CA PHE A 299 -0.15 -2.77 16.19
C PHE A 299 0.74 -2.44 17.38
N TYR A 300 0.15 -2.44 18.58
CA TYR A 300 0.84 -2.12 19.82
C TYR A 300 0.23 -2.93 20.97
N ASN A 301 1.04 -3.74 21.65
CA ASN A 301 0.59 -4.61 22.75
C ASN A 301 1.50 -4.60 23.98
N LYS A 302 2.42 -3.62 24.06
CA LYS A 302 3.24 -3.42 25.27
C LYS A 302 2.33 -3.24 26.47
N HIS A 303 2.67 -3.80 27.60
CA HIS A 303 1.89 -3.97 28.82
C HIS A 303 0.79 -5.06 28.77
N LEU A 304 0.19 -5.35 27.61
CA LEU A 304 -0.84 -6.39 27.49
C LEU A 304 -0.26 -7.78 27.23
N ALA A 305 0.80 -7.86 26.43
CA ALA A 305 1.41 -9.12 26.02
C ALA A 305 2.72 -9.40 26.73
N SER A 306 3.13 -10.66 26.75
CA SER A 306 4.41 -11.12 27.28
C SER A 306 5.01 -12.23 26.41
N GLY A 307 6.31 -12.50 26.59
CA GLY A 307 7.01 -13.55 25.87
C GLY A 307 6.88 -13.39 24.36
N LYS A 308 6.58 -14.48 23.66
CA LYS A 308 6.53 -14.52 22.19
C LYS A 308 5.52 -13.55 21.58
N GLU A 309 4.35 -13.35 22.19
CA GLU A 309 3.34 -12.43 21.67
C GLU A 309 3.83 -10.98 21.66
N LEU A 310 4.57 -10.58 22.69
CA LEU A 310 5.22 -9.26 22.74
C LEU A 310 6.36 -9.12 21.73
N GLU A 311 7.21 -10.14 21.62
CA GLU A 311 8.35 -10.15 20.71
C GLU A 311 7.94 -10.12 19.22
N GLU A 312 6.81 -10.74 18.89
CA GLU A 312 6.29 -10.79 17.52
C GLU A 312 5.51 -9.53 17.10
N CYS A 313 5.15 -8.66 18.03
CA CYS A 313 4.48 -7.40 17.73
C CYS A 313 5.50 -6.33 17.35
N ALA A 314 5.28 -5.66 16.24
CA ALA A 314 6.18 -4.63 15.73
C ALA A 314 6.21 -3.34 16.58
N GLN A 315 5.30 -3.20 17.55
CA GLN A 315 5.17 -2.03 18.44
C GLN A 315 5.12 -0.73 17.63
N LEU A 316 4.13 -0.62 16.74
CA LEU A 316 3.90 0.57 15.92
C LEU A 316 3.62 1.80 16.80
N ASN A 317 3.99 2.97 16.31
CA ASN A 317 3.53 4.22 16.88
C ASN A 317 2.05 4.41 16.52
N VAL A 318 1.16 4.44 17.51
CA VAL A 318 -0.30 4.44 17.31
C VAL A 318 -0.98 5.53 18.11
N SER A 319 -2.13 5.99 17.61
CA SER A 319 -3.04 6.86 18.35
C SER A 319 -4.47 6.35 18.28
N ILE A 320 -5.29 6.70 19.28
CA ILE A 320 -6.74 6.50 19.28
C ILE A 320 -7.39 7.85 19.00
N ASN A 321 -8.28 7.90 18.02
CA ASN A 321 -8.98 9.10 17.58
C ASN A 321 -10.46 8.82 17.34
N THR A 322 -11.24 9.86 17.08
CA THR A 322 -12.70 9.77 16.90
C THR A 322 -13.15 9.54 15.47
N ASP A 323 -12.24 9.78 14.49
CA ASP A 323 -12.64 9.98 13.11
C ASP A 323 -13.61 11.20 13.02
N ASP A 324 -14.61 11.17 12.18
CA ASP A 324 -15.65 12.19 12.09
C ASP A 324 -16.62 12.04 13.29
N ASN A 325 -16.35 12.76 14.37
CA ASN A 325 -17.16 12.65 15.58
C ASN A 325 -18.62 13.14 15.38
N GLY A 326 -18.86 13.97 14.38
CA GLY A 326 -20.22 14.38 14.00
C GLY A 326 -21.01 13.25 13.33
N VAL A 327 -20.35 12.35 12.63
CA VAL A 327 -20.95 11.16 11.99
C VAL A 327 -21.08 10.01 12.98
N PHE A 328 -20.04 9.74 13.79
CA PHE A 328 -19.96 8.58 14.67
C PHE A 328 -20.51 8.86 16.08
N PHE A 329 -20.89 10.10 16.39
CA PHE A 329 -21.45 10.51 17.70
C PHE A 329 -20.59 10.05 18.88
N THR A 330 -19.28 10.20 18.78
CA THR A 330 -18.33 9.77 19.79
C THR A 330 -17.44 10.93 20.27
N SER A 331 -16.68 10.72 21.31
CA SER A 331 -15.66 11.63 21.81
C SER A 331 -14.38 10.83 22.09
N LEU A 332 -13.26 11.52 22.24
CA LEU A 332 -11.98 10.86 22.53
C LEU A 332 -12.06 10.04 23.83
N GLU A 333 -12.72 10.56 24.85
CA GLU A 333 -12.94 9.87 26.12
C GLU A 333 -13.76 8.59 25.90
N ASN A 334 -14.77 8.63 25.05
CA ASN A 334 -15.58 7.46 24.71
C ASN A 334 -14.75 6.38 24.01
N GLU A 335 -13.90 6.76 23.06
CA GLU A 335 -13.03 5.81 22.34
C GLU A 335 -12.09 5.09 23.30
N TYR A 336 -11.43 5.81 24.22
CA TYR A 336 -10.61 5.21 25.25
C TYR A 336 -11.40 4.33 26.23
N ALA A 337 -12.59 4.78 26.63
CA ALA A 337 -13.47 4.01 27.53
C ALA A 337 -13.96 2.72 26.88
N LEU A 338 -14.34 2.75 25.60
CA LEU A 338 -14.75 1.58 24.83
C LEU A 338 -13.61 0.57 24.71
N MET A 339 -12.41 1.02 24.37
CA MET A 339 -11.24 0.16 24.29
C MET A 339 -10.85 -0.43 25.64
N ALA A 340 -10.87 0.36 26.72
CA ALA A 340 -10.65 -0.13 28.08
C ALA A 340 -11.65 -1.23 28.43
N ARG A 341 -12.93 -0.96 28.23
CA ARG A 341 -14.01 -1.89 28.55
C ARG A 341 -13.93 -3.20 27.76
N ALA A 342 -13.66 -3.10 26.45
CA ALA A 342 -13.49 -4.26 25.60
C ALA A 342 -12.30 -5.12 26.06
N THR A 343 -11.16 -4.48 26.38
CA THR A 343 -9.96 -5.18 26.85
C THR A 343 -10.17 -5.86 28.21
N GLU A 344 -10.90 -5.22 29.14
CA GLU A 344 -11.28 -5.81 30.43
C GLU A 344 -12.14 -7.07 30.28
N GLN A 345 -12.92 -7.17 29.20
CA GLN A 345 -13.82 -8.30 28.95
C GLN A 345 -13.15 -9.48 28.25
N VAL A 346 -11.94 -9.30 27.73
CA VAL A 346 -11.18 -10.41 27.13
C VAL A 346 -10.84 -11.44 28.20
N SER A 347 -11.28 -12.66 27.99
CA SER A 347 -11.05 -13.78 28.92
C SER A 347 -10.24 -14.89 28.23
N ASP A 348 -9.52 -15.67 29.03
CA ASP A 348 -8.87 -16.89 28.59
C ASP A 348 -9.89 -18.03 28.38
N GLU A 349 -9.39 -19.21 27.98
CA GLU A 349 -10.22 -20.42 27.75
C GLU A 349 -11.00 -20.89 29.02
N ASN A 350 -10.59 -20.44 30.20
CA ASN A 350 -11.20 -20.77 31.48
C ASN A 350 -12.19 -19.69 31.98
N GLY A 351 -12.40 -18.62 31.18
CA GLY A 351 -13.24 -17.48 31.55
C GLY A 351 -12.59 -16.52 32.54
N THR A 352 -11.27 -16.63 32.78
CA THR A 352 -10.50 -15.69 33.61
C THR A 352 -10.10 -14.46 32.79
N PRO A 353 -10.20 -13.22 33.32
CA PRO A 353 -9.74 -12.04 32.61
C PRO A 353 -8.30 -12.22 32.13
N LYS A 354 -8.07 -12.06 30.83
CA LYS A 354 -6.74 -12.22 30.20
C LYS A 354 -5.75 -11.15 30.68
N TYR A 355 -6.24 -9.95 30.93
CA TYR A 355 -5.42 -8.80 31.26
C TYR A 355 -5.77 -8.22 32.63
N LYS A 356 -4.78 -7.70 33.38
CA LYS A 356 -5.02 -6.97 34.61
C LYS A 356 -5.43 -5.54 34.28
N LYS A 357 -6.30 -4.95 35.12
CA LYS A 357 -6.75 -3.57 34.91
C LYS A 357 -5.59 -2.56 34.87
N ALA A 358 -4.60 -2.71 35.71
CA ALA A 358 -3.42 -1.82 35.72
C ALA A 358 -2.70 -1.87 34.37
N ASP A 359 -2.47 -3.07 33.82
CA ASP A 359 -1.78 -3.25 32.54
C ASP A 359 -2.59 -2.64 31.37
N ILE A 360 -3.92 -2.69 31.43
CA ILE A 360 -4.82 -2.08 30.45
C ILE A 360 -4.68 -0.55 30.48
N TYR A 361 -4.69 0.06 31.66
CA TYR A 361 -4.57 1.50 31.78
C TYR A 361 -3.18 2.00 31.43
N ASP A 362 -2.13 1.25 31.77
CA ASP A 362 -0.75 1.58 31.35
C ASP A 362 -0.61 1.50 29.83
N TRP A 363 -1.22 0.50 29.18
CA TRP A 363 -1.27 0.37 27.72
C TRP A 363 -1.96 1.56 27.05
N LEU A 364 -3.16 1.94 27.55
CA LEU A 364 -3.90 3.07 27.00
C LEU A 364 -3.20 4.41 27.26
N ASP A 365 -2.53 4.59 28.40
CA ASP A 365 -1.78 5.82 28.70
C ASP A 365 -0.55 5.96 27.78
N GLU A 366 0.13 4.86 27.46
CA GLU A 366 1.21 4.87 26.46
C GLU A 366 0.69 5.26 25.07
N ILE A 367 -0.47 4.72 24.65
CA ILE A 367 -1.09 5.10 23.37
C ILE A 367 -1.48 6.58 23.37
N ARG A 368 -2.02 7.09 24.48
CA ARG A 368 -2.34 8.51 24.64
C ARG A 368 -1.09 9.40 24.53
N LYS A 369 0.03 8.99 25.13
CA LYS A 369 1.31 9.70 25.02
C LYS A 369 1.80 9.72 23.57
N MET A 370 1.80 8.57 22.90
CA MET A 370 2.14 8.50 21.47
C MET A 370 1.25 9.40 20.62
N GLY A 371 -0.06 9.42 20.88
CA GLY A 371 -1.00 10.31 20.18
C GLY A 371 -0.69 11.81 20.37
N ASN A 372 -0.27 12.21 21.58
CA ASN A 372 0.14 13.58 21.83
C ASN A 372 1.45 13.95 21.11
N GLU A 373 2.38 13.00 21.01
CA GLU A 373 3.65 13.19 20.29
C GLU A 373 3.47 13.27 18.77
N GLN A 374 2.38 12.66 18.24
CA GLN A 374 1.99 12.74 16.83
C GLN A 374 1.27 14.06 16.48
N GLY A 375 0.97 14.91 17.46
CA GLY A 375 0.35 16.22 17.23
C GLY A 375 1.27 17.12 16.38
N PHE A 376 0.66 17.80 15.41
CA PHE A 376 1.37 18.74 14.52
C PHE A 376 1.53 20.11 15.19
#